data_857824771c629d38c001dd1cb372b113
#
_entry.id   857824771c629d38c001dd1cb372b113
#
_cell.length_a   1.000
_cell.length_b   1.000
_cell.length_c   1.000
_cell.angle_alpha   90.00
_cell.angle_beta   90.00
_cell.angle_gamma   90.00
#
_symmetry.space_group_name_H-M   'P 1'
#
loop_
_entity.id
_entity.type
_entity.pdbx_description
1 polymer ?
#
loop_
_entity_poly.entity_id
_entity_poly.type
_entity_poly.pdbx_seq_one_letter_code
_entity_poly.pdbx_strand_id
1 'polypeptide(L)'
;TVFNSMGVLRELELQQNYLSHLDXATFEENLRLVMINLDNNTIATLQPALIQNLTDLQRFSIEYNQLQELDVQLFAHSTDLKRLWLTGNYLRHINPGTFDXLEQLEDLYLAGNLLSTFEGGLFRNCSELKELDLGGNRIKRLVAGSLEGASKLQKLTIDKNEVTEIEEHFLDDTPLLDTFSAENNFIRTVPVGLFDKLTNLTTIILSDNQIK
;
A
#
# COMPACT_ATOMS: atom_id res chain seq x y z
N THR A 1 17.42 -24.87 0.31
CA THR A 1 16.52 -24.36 -0.71
C THR A 1 17.23 -24.18 -2.04
N VAL A 2 16.46 -23.90 -3.09
CA VAL A 2 17.00 -23.75 -4.44
C VAL A 2 18.00 -22.59 -4.54
N PHE A 3 17.79 -21.54 -3.75
CA PHE A 3 18.59 -20.32 -3.88
C PHE A 3 19.75 -20.24 -2.89
N ASN A 4 20.03 -21.31 -2.14
CA ASN A 4 20.97 -21.21 -1.01
C ASN A 4 22.39 -20.81 -1.41
N SER A 5 22.90 -21.23 -2.55
CA SER A 5 24.28 -20.90 -2.89
C SER A 5 24.43 -19.56 -3.64
N MET A 6 23.36 -18.76 -3.68
CA MET A 6 23.33 -17.55 -4.50
C MET A 6 23.42 -16.29 -3.64
N GLY A 7 24.52 -16.14 -2.93
CA GLY A 7 24.68 -15.05 -1.98
C GLY A 7 24.81 -13.67 -2.59
N VAL A 8 25.04 -13.56 -3.91
CA VAL A 8 25.10 -12.25 -4.56
C VAL A 8 23.87 -11.93 -5.39
N LEU A 9 22.82 -12.74 -5.27
CA LEU A 9 21.58 -12.53 -6.01
C LEU A 9 20.93 -11.23 -5.57
N ARG A 10 20.59 -10.37 -6.53
CA ARG A 10 19.99 -9.06 -6.26
C ARG A 10 18.54 -8.95 -6.73
N GLU A 11 18.19 -9.65 -7.78
CA GLU A 11 16.83 -9.57 -8.33
C GLU A 11 16.30 -10.97 -8.57
N LEU A 12 15.08 -11.20 -8.14
CA LEU A 12 14.43 -12.50 -8.28
C LEU A 12 13.04 -12.29 -8.82
N GLU A 13 12.77 -12.82 -10.01
CA GLU A 13 11.47 -12.70 -10.65
C GLU A 13 10.86 -14.08 -10.80
N LEU A 14 9.78 -14.31 -10.07
CA LEU A 14 9.07 -15.59 -10.05
C LEU A 14 7.58 -15.43 -10.39
N GLN A 15 7.24 -14.34 -11.07
CA GLN A 15 5.84 -14.09 -11.39
C GLN A 15 5.30 -15.11 -12.38
N GLN A 16 3.97 -15.29 -12.35
CA GLN A 16 3.25 -16.17 -13.27
C GLN A 16 3.73 -17.62 -13.18
N ASN A 17 3.69 -18.12 -11.96
CA ASN A 17 3.98 -19.52 -11.68
C ASN A 17 2.84 -20.08 -10.82
N TYR A 18 3.09 -21.18 -10.14
CA TYR A 18 2.09 -21.85 -9.31
C TYR A 18 2.52 -21.90 -7.84
N LEU A 19 3.27 -20.91 -7.39
CA LEU A 19 3.73 -20.88 -6.01
C LEU A 19 2.56 -20.69 -5.08
N SER A 20 2.42 -21.57 -4.10
CA SER A 20 1.35 -21.44 -3.12
C SER A 20 1.91 -21.29 -1.71
N HIS A 21 3.13 -21.68 -1.48
CA HIS A 21 3.74 -21.65 -0.17
C HIS A 21 5.23 -21.37 -0.31
N LEU A 22 5.74 -20.44 0.52
CA LEU A 22 7.15 -20.13 0.59
C LEU A 22 7.62 -20.40 2.01
N ASP A 23 8.57 -21.34 2.12
CA ASP A 23 9.18 -21.63 3.42
C ASP A 23 9.91 -20.41 3.94
N UNK A 24 9.96 -20.23 5.00
CA UNK A 24 10.51 -19.21 5.58
C UNK A 24 11.84 -19.06 5.39
N ALA A 25 12.56 -20.17 5.24
CA ALA A 25 13.98 -20.19 4.96
C ALA A 25 14.32 -20.04 3.48
N THR A 26 13.34 -19.82 2.63
CA THR A 26 13.54 -19.77 1.18
C THR A 26 14.64 -18.80 0.79
N PHE A 27 14.68 -17.62 1.40
CA PHE A 27 15.63 -16.58 1.04
C PHE A 27 16.70 -16.34 2.11
N GLU A 28 16.90 -17.30 3.03
CA GLU A 28 17.75 -17.04 4.19
C GLU A 28 19.20 -16.75 3.84
N GLU A 29 19.67 -17.22 2.66
CA GLU A 29 21.03 -16.97 2.22
C GLU A 29 21.14 -15.83 1.21
N ASN A 30 20.04 -15.26 0.78
CA ASN A 30 20.02 -14.28 -0.31
C ASN A 30 19.96 -12.85 0.22
N LEU A 31 20.95 -12.52 1.04
CA LEU A 31 20.91 -11.30 1.84
C LEU A 31 21.12 -10.01 1.04
N ARG A 32 21.49 -10.15 -0.25
CA ARG A 32 21.68 -8.99 -1.11
C ARG A 32 20.49 -8.70 -2.00
N LEU A 33 19.38 -9.40 -1.81
CA LEU A 33 18.20 -9.16 -2.63
C LEU A 33 17.71 -7.73 -2.48
N VAL A 34 17.51 -7.09 -3.64
CA VAL A 34 16.99 -5.73 -3.75
C VAL A 34 15.57 -5.73 -4.29
N MET A 35 15.24 -6.75 -5.10
CA MET A 35 13.92 -6.82 -5.74
C MET A 35 13.42 -8.25 -5.77
N ILE A 36 12.16 -8.45 -5.39
CA ILE A 36 11.47 -9.73 -5.48
C ILE A 36 10.12 -9.49 -6.15
N ASN A 37 9.83 -10.28 -7.18
CA ASN A 37 8.53 -10.24 -7.83
C ASN A 37 7.88 -11.62 -7.76
N LEU A 38 6.74 -11.68 -7.06
CA LEU A 38 5.97 -12.92 -6.88
C LEU A 38 4.57 -12.79 -7.48
N ASP A 39 4.35 -11.86 -8.38
CA ASP A 39 3.02 -11.58 -8.92
C ASP A 39 2.41 -12.79 -9.60
N ASN A 40 1.09 -12.87 -9.54
CA ASN A 40 0.35 -13.89 -10.30
C ASN A 40 0.78 -15.31 -9.94
N ASN A 41 0.73 -15.60 -8.67
CA ASN A 41 0.87 -16.94 -8.12
C ASN A 41 -0.37 -17.22 -7.28
N THR A 42 -0.32 -18.17 -6.37
CA THR A 42 -1.46 -18.49 -5.50
C THR A 42 -1.05 -18.47 -4.03
N ILE A 43 -0.20 -17.52 -3.68
CA ILE A 43 0.33 -17.40 -2.32
C ILE A 43 -0.74 -16.81 -1.42
N ALA A 44 -1.05 -17.52 -0.32
CA ALA A 44 -2.10 -17.09 0.61
C ALA A 44 -1.55 -16.50 1.90
N THR A 45 -0.31 -16.82 2.26
CA THR A 45 0.28 -16.32 3.50
C THR A 45 1.75 -16.01 3.30
N LEU A 46 2.25 -15.04 4.08
CA LEU A 46 3.67 -14.71 4.13
C LEU A 46 4.09 -14.65 5.60
N GLN A 47 5.10 -15.43 5.95
CA GLN A 47 5.65 -15.38 7.29
C GLN A 47 6.73 -14.30 7.38
N PRO A 48 6.81 -13.56 8.49
CA PRO A 48 7.85 -12.53 8.63
C PRO A 48 9.26 -13.05 8.40
N ALA A 49 9.54 -14.30 8.79
CA ALA A 49 10.87 -14.86 8.63
C ALA A 49 11.32 -14.90 7.16
N LEU A 50 10.36 -14.89 6.22
CA LEU A 50 10.71 -14.96 4.80
C LEU A 50 11.60 -13.80 4.38
N ILE A 51 11.32 -12.60 4.86
CA ILE A 51 12.04 -11.41 4.41
C ILE A 51 12.73 -10.65 5.53
N GLN A 52 12.71 -11.16 6.77
CA GLN A 52 13.22 -10.39 7.91
C GLN A 52 14.69 -10.03 7.80
N ASN A 53 15.49 -10.82 7.08
CA ASN A 53 16.91 -10.56 6.95
C ASN A 53 17.26 -9.84 5.65
N LEU A 54 16.27 -9.52 4.83
CA LEU A 54 16.50 -8.88 3.52
C LEU A 54 16.51 -7.37 3.69
N THR A 55 17.51 -6.86 4.38
CA THR A 55 17.54 -5.45 4.75
C THR A 55 17.89 -4.52 3.58
N ASP A 56 18.35 -5.09 2.46
CA ASP A 56 18.60 -4.30 1.25
C ASP A 56 17.39 -4.24 0.31
N LEU A 57 16.29 -4.91 0.68
CA LEU A 57 15.13 -5.01 -0.21
C LEU A 57 14.50 -3.65 -0.44
N GLN A 58 14.38 -3.26 -1.70
CA GLN A 58 13.82 -1.97 -2.10
C GLN A 58 12.51 -2.09 -2.86
N ARG A 59 12.29 -3.19 -3.57
CA ARG A 59 11.08 -3.40 -4.34
C ARG A 59 10.53 -4.80 -4.04
N PHE A 60 9.28 -4.85 -3.63
CA PHE A 60 8.63 -6.12 -3.34
C PHE A 60 7.24 -6.13 -3.96
N SER A 61 7.00 -7.08 -4.83
CA SER A 61 5.73 -7.18 -5.53
C SER A 61 5.14 -8.57 -5.36
N ILE A 62 3.85 -8.60 -4.94
CA ILE A 62 3.12 -9.85 -4.78
C ILE A 62 1.66 -9.65 -5.21
N GLU A 63 1.49 -8.95 -6.33
CA GLU A 63 0.15 -8.65 -6.86
C GLU A 63 -0.53 -9.91 -7.37
N TYR A 64 -1.86 -9.90 -7.29
CA TYR A 64 -2.69 -10.96 -7.85
C TYR A 64 -2.30 -12.33 -7.29
N ASN A 65 -2.27 -12.37 -5.98
CA ASN A 65 -2.13 -13.58 -5.20
C ASN A 65 -3.38 -13.76 -4.35
N GLN A 66 -3.28 -14.44 -3.23
CA GLN A 66 -4.46 -14.75 -2.41
C GLN A 66 -4.28 -14.34 -0.95
N LEU A 67 -3.48 -13.30 -0.70
CA LEU A 67 -3.25 -12.84 0.66
C LEU A 67 -4.53 -12.31 1.28
N GLN A 68 -4.87 -12.79 2.48
CA GLN A 68 -6.03 -12.30 3.22
C GLN A 68 -5.65 -11.37 4.35
N GLU A 69 -4.41 -11.42 4.79
CA GLU A 69 -3.91 -10.55 5.85
C GLU A 69 -2.41 -10.41 5.72
N LEU A 70 -1.89 -9.37 6.37
CA LEU A 70 -0.45 -9.14 6.49
C LEU A 70 -0.10 -9.24 7.97
N ASP A 71 0.86 -10.12 8.29
CA ASP A 71 1.38 -10.17 9.65
C ASP A 71 1.97 -8.80 9.99
N VAL A 72 1.65 -8.27 11.16
CA VAL A 72 2.09 -6.93 11.54
C VAL A 72 3.61 -6.81 11.60
N GLN A 73 4.32 -7.94 11.73
CA GLN A 73 5.78 -7.95 11.76
C GLN A 73 6.41 -8.21 10.40
N LEU A 74 5.60 -8.38 9.36
CA LEU A 74 6.14 -8.81 8.05
C LEU A 74 7.23 -7.86 7.55
N PHE A 75 7.02 -6.55 7.68
CA PHE A 75 7.95 -5.56 7.14
C PHE A 75 8.81 -4.91 8.22
N ALA A 76 8.89 -5.51 9.40
CA ALA A 76 9.54 -4.85 10.54
C ALA A 76 11.01 -4.52 10.28
N HIS A 77 11.67 -5.26 9.38
CA HIS A 77 13.08 -5.03 9.09
C HIS A 77 13.33 -4.57 7.66
N SER A 78 12.28 -4.26 6.93
CA SER A 78 12.39 -3.85 5.52
C SER A 78 12.60 -2.34 5.40
N THR A 79 13.60 -1.83 6.08
CA THR A 79 13.76 -0.38 6.26
C THR A 79 14.21 0.34 4.99
N ASP A 80 14.71 -0.38 3.97
CA ASP A 80 15.08 0.22 2.70
C ASP A 80 13.97 0.14 1.64
N LEU A 81 12.83 -0.45 2.00
CA LEU A 81 11.77 -0.69 1.02
C LEU A 81 11.21 0.63 0.50
N LYS A 82 11.19 0.76 -0.84
CA LYS A 82 10.73 1.97 -1.52
C LYS A 82 9.43 1.77 -2.27
N ARG A 83 9.18 0.57 -2.77
CA ARG A 83 7.96 0.29 -3.53
C ARG A 83 7.38 -1.04 -3.12
N LEU A 84 6.08 -1.02 -2.83
CA LEU A 84 5.37 -2.20 -2.36
C LEU A 84 4.09 -2.36 -3.15
N TRP A 85 3.98 -3.47 -3.89
CA TRP A 85 2.82 -3.75 -4.74
C TRP A 85 2.03 -4.90 -4.14
N LEU A 86 0.82 -4.58 -3.66
CA LEU A 86 -0.08 -5.57 -3.05
C LEU A 86 -1.43 -5.63 -3.77
N THR A 87 -1.51 -5.08 -4.98
CA THR A 87 -2.75 -5.02 -5.75
C THR A 87 -3.32 -6.41 -5.99
N GLY A 88 -4.65 -6.53 -5.93
CA GLY A 88 -5.30 -7.74 -6.38
C GLY A 88 -5.21 -8.93 -5.44
N ASN A 89 -5.19 -8.67 -4.17
CA ASN A 89 -5.24 -9.72 -3.15
C ASN A 89 -6.62 -9.71 -2.49
N TYR A 90 -6.74 -10.26 -1.29
CA TYR A 90 -8.00 -10.34 -0.54
C TYR A 90 -7.87 -9.71 0.83
N LEU A 91 -7.06 -8.66 0.94
CA LEU A 91 -6.83 -8.01 2.24
C LEU A 91 -8.09 -7.30 2.68
N ARG A 92 -8.60 -7.64 3.87
CA ARG A 92 -9.78 -7.01 4.45
C ARG A 92 -9.44 -5.91 5.44
N HIS A 93 -8.28 -5.99 6.03
CA HIS A 93 -7.88 -5.10 7.09
C HIS A 93 -6.36 -5.10 7.18
N ILE A 94 -5.79 -3.94 7.46
CA ILE A 94 -4.34 -3.84 7.70
C ILE A 94 -4.17 -3.23 9.08
N ASN A 95 -3.52 -3.95 9.97
CA ASN A 95 -3.33 -3.49 11.34
C ASN A 95 -2.41 -2.29 11.38
N PRO A 96 -2.74 -1.27 12.17
CA PRO A 96 -1.78 -0.19 12.42
C PRO A 96 -0.48 -0.79 12.95
N GLY A 97 0.64 -0.25 12.50
CA GLY A 97 1.96 -0.80 12.83
C GLY A 97 2.55 -1.65 11.72
N THR A 98 1.72 -2.15 10.81
CA THR A 98 2.21 -3.02 9.72
C THR A 98 3.26 -2.32 8.88
N PHE A 99 3.11 -1.04 8.63
CA PHE A 99 4.03 -0.28 7.76
C PHE A 99 4.98 0.63 8.55
N ASP A 100 5.08 0.45 9.85
CA ASP A 100 5.89 1.37 10.68
C ASP A 100 7.37 1.41 10.33
N UNK A 101 7.87 0.50 9.73
CA UNK A 101 9.01 0.42 9.43
C UNK A 101 9.37 0.90 8.27
N LEU A 102 8.52 1.28 7.50
CA LEU A 102 8.73 1.62 6.10
C LEU A 102 8.95 3.12 5.91
N GLU A 103 9.95 3.62 6.54
CA GLU A 103 10.24 5.06 6.54
C GLU A 103 10.77 5.57 5.21
N GLN A 104 11.21 4.66 4.31
CA GLN A 104 11.68 5.02 2.98
C GLN A 104 10.67 4.77 1.88
N LEU A 105 9.49 4.25 2.25
CA LEU A 105 8.49 3.84 1.24
C LEU A 105 7.98 5.04 0.47
N GLU A 106 8.05 4.94 -0.86
CA GLU A 106 7.60 6.00 -1.76
C GLU A 106 6.30 5.67 -2.46
N ASP A 107 6.08 4.40 -2.80
CA ASP A 107 4.89 4.00 -3.53
C ASP A 107 4.26 2.77 -2.89
N LEU A 108 2.95 2.85 -2.63
CA LEU A 108 2.21 1.75 -2.02
C LEU A 108 0.95 1.51 -2.83
N TYR A 109 0.81 0.29 -3.36
CA TYR A 109 -0.31 -0.08 -4.22
C TYR A 109 -1.14 -1.16 -3.55
N LEU A 110 -2.36 -0.77 -3.13
CA LEU A 110 -3.29 -1.64 -2.42
C LEU A 110 -4.61 -1.80 -3.19
N ALA A 111 -4.61 -1.46 -4.48
CA ALA A 111 -5.85 -1.52 -5.26
C ALA A 111 -6.37 -2.94 -5.36
N GLY A 112 -7.68 -3.07 -5.55
CA GLY A 112 -8.26 -4.37 -5.81
C GLY A 112 -8.17 -5.35 -4.65
N ASN A 113 -8.33 -4.85 -3.46
CA ASN A 113 -8.43 -5.67 -2.26
C ASN A 113 -9.84 -5.57 -1.68
N LEU A 114 -10.01 -5.88 -0.41
CA LEU A 114 -11.32 -5.87 0.24
C LEU A 114 -11.33 -4.93 1.44
N LEU A 115 -10.51 -3.90 1.42
CA LEU A 115 -10.39 -2.98 2.55
C LEU A 115 -11.66 -2.15 2.68
N SER A 116 -12.25 -2.13 3.87
CA SER A 116 -13.44 -1.32 4.12
C SER A 116 -13.11 -0.04 4.89
N THR A 117 -11.99 -0.03 5.57
CA THR A 117 -11.49 1.15 6.27
C THR A 117 -9.98 1.17 6.19
N PHE A 118 -9.39 2.33 6.45
CA PHE A 118 -7.99 2.40 6.82
C PHE A 118 -7.92 3.34 8.03
N GLU A 119 -7.25 2.88 9.05
CA GLU A 119 -7.33 3.52 10.35
C GLU A 119 -6.23 4.55 10.53
N GLY A 120 -6.46 5.48 11.43
CA GLY A 120 -5.43 6.43 11.82
C GLY A 120 -4.21 5.69 12.33
N GLY A 121 -3.04 6.16 11.96
CA GLY A 121 -1.79 5.54 12.37
C GLY A 121 -1.22 4.53 11.41
N LEU A 122 -1.99 4.13 10.39
CA LEU A 122 -1.46 3.15 9.43
C LEU A 122 -0.23 3.69 8.69
N PHE A 123 -0.22 4.98 8.38
CA PHE A 123 0.86 5.60 7.61
C PHE A 123 1.73 6.53 8.47
N ARG A 124 1.67 6.38 9.80
CA ARG A 124 2.27 7.37 10.70
C ARG A 124 3.77 7.56 10.52
N ASN A 125 4.47 6.52 10.04
CA ASN A 125 5.92 6.62 9.82
C ASN A 125 6.29 6.64 8.34
N CYS A 126 5.29 6.70 7.44
CA CYS A 126 5.55 6.67 6.00
C CYS A 126 5.80 8.08 5.48
N SER A 127 6.83 8.74 6.00
CA SER A 127 7.07 10.15 5.72
C SER A 127 7.61 10.42 4.33
N GLU A 128 8.03 9.37 3.59
CA GLU A 128 8.49 9.53 2.21
C GLU A 128 7.45 9.10 1.19
N LEU A 129 6.26 8.69 1.64
CA LEU A 129 5.24 8.15 0.74
C LEU A 129 4.76 9.23 -0.22
N LYS A 130 4.84 8.94 -1.52
CA LYS A 130 4.45 9.86 -2.59
C LYS A 130 3.20 9.43 -3.32
N GLU A 131 2.99 8.13 -3.47
CA GLU A 131 1.81 7.63 -4.18
C GLU A 131 1.15 6.53 -3.37
N LEU A 132 -0.15 6.66 -3.18
CA LEU A 132 -0.96 5.67 -2.48
C LEU A 132 -2.19 5.36 -3.34
N ASP A 133 -2.31 4.09 -3.73
CA ASP A 133 -3.45 3.64 -4.54
C ASP A 133 -4.31 2.69 -3.72
N LEU A 134 -5.52 3.14 -3.42
CA LEU A 134 -6.52 2.38 -2.67
C LEU A 134 -7.75 2.06 -3.54
N GLY A 135 -7.59 2.14 -4.86
CA GLY A 135 -8.72 1.92 -5.76
C GLY A 135 -9.28 0.52 -5.69
N GLY A 136 -10.56 0.37 -6.06
CA GLY A 136 -11.14 -0.95 -6.13
C GLY A 136 -11.22 -1.70 -4.82
N ASN A 137 -11.50 -1.00 -3.75
CA ASN A 137 -11.71 -1.60 -2.44
C ASN A 137 -13.16 -1.40 -2.02
N ARG A 138 -13.45 -1.44 -0.72
CA ARG A 138 -14.80 -1.29 -0.19
C ARG A 138 -14.88 -0.15 0.83
N ILE A 139 -14.06 0.88 0.66
CA ILE A 139 -13.99 1.98 1.62
C ILE A 139 -15.26 2.81 1.54
N LYS A 140 -15.88 3.10 2.69
CA LYS A 140 -17.16 3.81 2.74
C LYS A 140 -17.03 5.24 3.25
N ARG A 141 -16.02 5.54 4.04
CA ARG A 141 -15.84 6.88 4.61
C ARG A 141 -14.38 7.26 4.57
N LEU A 142 -14.13 8.53 4.26
CA LEU A 142 -12.78 9.09 4.31
C LEU A 142 -12.68 9.96 5.56
N VAL A 143 -11.92 9.49 6.53
CA VAL A 143 -11.95 10.00 7.90
C VAL A 143 -10.72 10.84 8.17
N ALA A 144 -10.92 11.99 8.82
CA ALA A 144 -9.83 12.89 9.21
C ALA A 144 -8.82 12.12 10.07
N GLY A 145 -7.54 12.35 9.81
CA GLY A 145 -6.46 11.72 10.56
C GLY A 145 -5.99 10.40 10.02
N SER A 146 -6.73 9.80 9.07
CA SER A 146 -6.32 8.47 8.58
C SER A 146 -5.07 8.53 7.71
N LEU A 147 -4.70 9.70 7.21
CA LEU A 147 -3.47 9.86 6.42
C LEU A 147 -2.33 10.49 7.21
N GLU A 148 -2.48 10.57 8.52
CA GLU A 148 -1.45 11.17 9.36
C GLU A 148 -0.10 10.49 9.16
N GLY A 149 0.95 11.29 8.97
CA GLY A 149 2.30 10.80 8.74
C GLY A 149 2.73 10.83 7.28
N ALA A 150 1.77 10.76 6.36
CA ALA A 150 2.08 10.76 4.92
C ALA A 150 2.23 12.19 4.40
N SER A 151 3.15 12.94 4.99
CA SER A 151 3.26 14.38 4.75
C SER A 151 3.80 14.75 3.38
N LYS A 152 4.39 13.79 2.65
CA LYS A 152 4.90 14.04 1.30
C LYS A 152 4.02 13.45 0.21
N LEU A 153 2.83 12.95 0.57
CA LEU A 153 1.95 12.31 -0.40
C LEU A 153 1.59 13.28 -1.51
N GLN A 154 1.77 12.85 -2.76
CA GLN A 154 1.52 13.64 -3.95
C GLN A 154 0.33 13.13 -4.75
N LYS A 155 0.10 11.82 -4.76
CA LYS A 155 -1.00 11.25 -5.52
C LYS A 155 -1.76 10.26 -4.67
N LEU A 156 -3.07 10.50 -4.54
CA LEU A 156 -3.97 9.62 -3.79
C LEU A 156 -5.11 9.19 -4.69
N THR A 157 -5.25 7.87 -4.87
CA THR A 157 -6.32 7.30 -5.67
C THR A 157 -7.23 6.45 -4.80
N ILE A 158 -8.52 6.78 -4.81
CA ILE A 158 -9.55 6.03 -4.07
C ILE A 158 -10.71 5.68 -5.01
N ASP A 159 -10.40 5.51 -6.28
CA ASP A 159 -11.41 5.21 -7.29
C ASP A 159 -12.08 3.86 -7.02
N LYS A 160 -13.35 3.74 -7.45
CA LYS A 160 -14.05 2.45 -7.42
C LYS A 160 -14.12 1.87 -6.02
N ASN A 161 -14.51 2.72 -5.09
CA ASN A 161 -14.82 2.29 -3.74
C ASN A 161 -16.31 2.51 -3.49
N GLU A 162 -16.72 2.55 -2.25
CA GLU A 162 -18.11 2.76 -1.85
C GLU A 162 -18.28 4.02 -1.02
N VAL A 163 -17.44 5.02 -1.26
CA VAL A 163 -17.38 6.21 -0.42
C VAL A 163 -18.67 7.02 -0.56
N THR A 164 -19.32 7.27 0.58
CA THR A 164 -20.48 8.16 0.65
C THR A 164 -20.15 9.46 1.36
N GLU A 165 -19.12 9.48 2.17
CA GLU A 165 -18.82 10.62 3.03
C GLU A 165 -17.32 10.90 3.08
N ILE A 166 -16.97 12.18 2.91
CA ILE A 166 -15.59 12.64 3.09
C ILE A 166 -15.63 13.66 4.23
N GLU A 167 -14.83 13.42 5.27
CA GLU A 167 -14.75 14.38 6.36
C GLU A 167 -13.92 15.59 5.94
N GLU A 168 -14.29 16.74 6.43
CA GLU A 168 -13.71 18.02 6.02
C GLU A 168 -12.19 18.05 6.13
N HIS A 169 -11.62 17.43 7.16
CA HIS A 169 -10.19 17.49 7.43
C HIS A 169 -9.44 16.27 6.95
N PHE A 170 -10.05 15.46 6.07
CA PHE A 170 -9.43 14.22 5.58
C PHE A 170 -8.07 14.46 4.95
N LEU A 171 -7.92 15.56 4.19
CA LEU A 171 -6.70 15.84 3.45
C LEU A 171 -5.76 16.83 4.15
N ASP A 172 -6.02 17.14 5.43
CA ASP A 172 -5.20 18.11 6.15
C ASP A 172 -3.76 17.64 6.35
N ASP A 173 -3.53 16.32 6.38
CA ASP A 173 -2.20 15.79 6.69
C ASP A 173 -1.33 15.60 5.46
N THR A 174 -1.85 15.93 4.27
CA THR A 174 -1.13 15.71 3.02
C THR A 174 -0.98 17.01 2.24
N PRO A 175 -0.20 17.98 2.78
CA PRO A 175 -0.15 19.31 2.15
C PRO A 175 0.52 19.36 0.79
N LEU A 176 1.28 18.32 0.40
CA LEU A 176 1.95 18.31 -0.90
C LEU A 176 1.12 17.61 -1.98
N LEU A 177 -0.12 17.24 -1.70
CA LEU A 177 -0.94 16.50 -2.65
C LEU A 177 -1.14 17.29 -3.93
N ASP A 178 -0.84 16.68 -5.09
CA ASP A 178 -1.10 17.32 -6.36
C ASP A 178 -2.23 16.65 -7.14
N THR A 179 -2.57 15.39 -6.82
CA THR A 179 -3.63 14.67 -7.52
C THR A 179 -4.48 13.90 -6.53
N PHE A 180 -5.78 14.16 -6.56
CA PHE A 180 -6.74 13.44 -5.75
C PHE A 180 -7.80 12.86 -6.67
N SER A 181 -7.97 11.54 -6.64
CA SER A 181 -8.96 10.87 -7.46
C SER A 181 -9.84 9.98 -6.60
N ALA A 182 -11.15 10.21 -6.69
CA ALA A 182 -12.16 9.37 -6.05
C ALA A 182 -13.30 9.11 -7.03
N GLU A 183 -12.94 8.77 -8.24
CA GLU A 183 -13.88 8.49 -9.33
C GLU A 183 -14.67 7.22 -9.02
N ASN A 184 -15.91 7.16 -9.49
CA ASN A 184 -16.74 5.95 -9.33
C ASN A 184 -16.94 5.58 -7.86
N ASN A 185 -17.49 6.51 -7.13
CA ASN A 185 -17.89 6.28 -5.74
C ASN A 185 -19.36 6.71 -5.61
N PHE A 186 -19.81 6.98 -4.40
CA PHE A 186 -21.17 7.40 -4.11
C PHE A 186 -21.20 8.73 -3.37
N ILE A 187 -20.23 9.60 -3.65
CA ILE A 187 -20.07 10.87 -2.97
C ILE A 187 -21.19 11.81 -3.39
N ARG A 188 -21.87 12.40 -2.41
CA ARG A 188 -22.96 13.37 -2.66
C ARG A 188 -22.56 14.80 -2.38
N THR A 189 -21.64 14.99 -1.45
CA THR A 189 -21.18 16.32 -1.07
C THR A 189 -19.68 16.34 -0.89
N VAL A 190 -19.06 17.42 -1.35
CA VAL A 190 -17.64 17.65 -1.09
C VAL A 190 -17.57 18.74 -0.02
N PRO A 191 -16.94 18.47 1.13
CA PRO A 191 -16.93 19.47 2.21
C PRO A 191 -16.28 20.77 1.77
N VAL A 192 -16.88 21.88 2.14
CA VAL A 192 -16.24 23.18 2.00
C VAL A 192 -14.95 23.13 2.80
N GLY A 193 -13.84 23.50 2.19
CA GLY A 193 -12.57 23.53 2.89
C GLY A 193 -11.74 22.27 2.76
N LEU A 194 -12.29 21.22 2.12
CA LEU A 194 -11.54 19.97 1.97
C LEU A 194 -10.16 20.18 1.35
N PHE A 195 -10.08 21.05 0.36
CA PHE A 195 -8.85 21.27 -0.41
C PHE A 195 -8.09 22.52 0.00
N ASP A 196 -8.49 23.19 1.08
CA ASP A 196 -7.97 24.51 1.39
C ASP A 196 -6.48 24.56 1.66
N LYS A 197 -5.90 23.47 2.18
CA LYS A 197 -4.48 23.48 2.54
C LYS A 197 -3.59 22.95 1.43
N LEU A 198 -4.17 22.59 0.28
CA LEU A 198 -3.44 21.88 -0.78
C LEU A 198 -3.00 22.86 -1.86
N THR A 199 -1.90 23.57 -1.61
CA THR A 199 -1.43 24.59 -2.53
C THR A 199 -0.75 24.04 -3.79
N ASN A 200 -0.43 22.73 -3.81
CA ASN A 200 0.14 22.11 -4.99
C ASN A 200 -0.87 21.34 -5.83
N LEU A 201 -2.14 21.36 -5.44
CA LEU A 201 -3.15 20.54 -6.08
C LEU A 201 -3.41 21.01 -7.50
N THR A 202 -3.21 20.11 -8.47
CA THR A 202 -3.44 20.40 -9.89
C THR A 202 -4.56 19.57 -10.49
N THR A 203 -4.94 18.45 -9.85
CA THR A 203 -5.87 17.52 -10.47
C THR A 203 -6.83 16.97 -9.42
N ILE A 204 -8.12 17.13 -9.65
CA ILE A 204 -9.18 16.54 -8.84
C ILE A 204 -10.08 15.75 -9.78
N ILE A 205 -10.22 14.46 -9.54
CA ILE A 205 -11.06 13.59 -10.37
C ILE A 205 -12.18 13.02 -9.50
N LEU A 206 -13.40 13.50 -9.74
CA LEU A 206 -14.57 13.08 -8.98
C LEU A 206 -15.70 12.63 -9.89
N SER A 207 -15.39 12.26 -11.13
CA SER A 207 -16.39 11.80 -12.09
C SER A 207 -17.08 10.53 -11.60
N ASP A 208 -18.30 10.32 -12.09
CA ASP A 208 -19.09 9.14 -11.76
C ASP A 208 -19.37 9.00 -10.28
N ASN A 209 -19.82 10.10 -9.70
CA ASN A 209 -20.32 10.18 -8.33
C ASN A 209 -21.75 10.70 -8.37
N GLN A 210 -22.26 11.22 -7.26
CA GLN A 210 -23.64 11.71 -7.16
C GLN A 210 -23.67 13.13 -6.61
N ILE A 211 -22.62 13.89 -6.88
CA ILE A 211 -22.45 15.24 -6.33
C ILE A 211 -23.52 16.18 -6.89
N LYS A 212 -24.16 17.00 -6.01
CA LYS A 212 -25.17 17.98 -6.39
C LYS A 212 -24.75 19.38 -6.00
#